data_9cf686f41e0a63da5c91b678dbc11b2e
#
_entry.id   9cf686f41e0a63da5c91b678dbc11b2e
#
_cell.length_a   1.000
_cell.length_b   1.000
_cell.length_c   1.000
_cell.angle_alpha   90.00
_cell.angle_beta   90.00
_cell.angle_gamma   90.00
#
_symmetry.space_group_name_H-M   'P 1'
#
loop_
_entity.id
_entity.type
_entity.pdbx_description
1 polymer ?
#
loop_
_entity_poly.entity_id
_entity_poly.type
_entity_poly.pdbx_seq_one_letter_code
_entity_poly.pdbx_strand_id
1 'polypeptide(L)'
;MPLAAFFAAVCLVLCCLDKTRKPALCILLGVAAGALSVSCTQARMNRVRVQYAGRPVVLTAEVESASESYYRGIVDAVLLVEEVNGKAERFRVECENLRACEAGERVQGRFTLYAPEKEEQTELYPDGIALWAEPDEEKPDFRILGRSTSFRARTHRLQQKLSASLRRCMDGKTGGVLAAMTVGDREHLSSGLRSAYRGAGLAHVLVVS
;
A
#
# COMPACT_ATOMS: atom_id res chain seq x y z
N MET A 1 -12.77 -8.67 -14.86
CA MET A 1 -13.60 -8.61 -16.09
C MET A 1 -15.13 -8.63 -15.86
N PRO A 2 -15.74 -9.32 -14.88
CA PRO A 2 -17.21 -9.29 -14.73
C PRO A 2 -17.78 -7.93 -14.31
N LEU A 3 -17.01 -7.11 -13.58
CA LEU A 3 -17.49 -5.79 -13.12
C LEU A 3 -17.71 -4.79 -14.27
N ALA A 4 -16.81 -4.78 -15.27
CA ALA A 4 -16.94 -3.88 -16.43
C ALA A 4 -18.15 -4.25 -17.30
N ALA A 5 -18.43 -5.55 -17.47
CA ALA A 5 -19.60 -6.02 -18.19
C ALA A 5 -20.92 -5.68 -17.44
N PHE A 6 -20.91 -5.77 -16.11
CA PHE A 6 -22.03 -5.35 -15.27
C PHE A 6 -22.29 -3.85 -15.38
N PHE A 7 -21.26 -3.01 -15.31
CA PHE A 7 -21.38 -1.56 -15.49
C PHE A 7 -21.87 -1.19 -16.88
N ALA A 8 -21.41 -1.87 -17.93
CA ALA A 8 -21.87 -1.64 -19.30
C ALA A 8 -23.37 -2.00 -19.47
N ALA A 9 -23.80 -3.12 -18.92
CA ALA A 9 -25.21 -3.54 -18.94
C ALA A 9 -26.11 -2.55 -18.17
N VAL A 10 -25.63 -2.08 -17.02
CA VAL A 10 -26.33 -1.08 -16.21
C VAL A 10 -26.43 0.28 -16.93
N CYS A 11 -25.36 0.73 -17.57
CA CYS A 11 -25.39 1.95 -18.39
C CYS A 11 -26.39 1.83 -19.55
N LEU A 12 -26.51 0.67 -20.17
CA LEU A 12 -27.46 0.41 -21.26
C LEU A 12 -28.90 0.50 -20.77
N VAL A 13 -29.21 -0.08 -19.62
CA VAL A 13 -30.54 0.02 -18.97
C VAL A 13 -30.87 1.46 -18.58
N LEU A 14 -29.87 2.21 -18.08
CA LEU A 14 -30.04 3.61 -17.71
C LEU A 14 -30.33 4.54 -18.90
N CYS A 15 -29.81 4.22 -20.08
CA CYS A 15 -30.12 4.98 -21.30
C CYS A 15 -31.62 4.89 -21.70
N CYS A 16 -32.30 3.83 -21.28
CA CYS A 16 -33.68 3.57 -21.60
C CYS A 16 -34.70 4.19 -20.60
N LEU A 17 -34.23 4.77 -19.49
CA LEU A 17 -35.09 5.33 -18.44
C LEU A 17 -35.38 6.83 -18.62
N ASP A 18 -36.54 7.25 -18.12
CA ASP A 18 -37.00 8.64 -18.19
C ASP A 18 -36.04 9.64 -17.54
N LYS A 19 -35.96 10.85 -18.08
CA LYS A 19 -34.96 11.89 -17.77
C LYS A 19 -34.85 12.26 -16.28
N THR A 20 -35.93 12.13 -15.52
CA THR A 20 -35.95 12.49 -14.08
C THR A 20 -35.49 11.39 -13.13
N ARG A 21 -35.53 10.14 -13.56
CA ARG A 21 -35.09 8.97 -12.73
C ARG A 21 -33.62 8.60 -12.90
N LYS A 22 -33.02 9.05 -14.00
CA LYS A 22 -31.59 8.71 -14.34
C LYS A 22 -30.58 9.11 -13.27
N PRO A 23 -30.58 10.37 -12.73
CA PRO A 23 -29.55 10.75 -11.76
C PRO A 23 -29.65 9.98 -10.42
N ALA A 24 -30.89 9.76 -9.94
CA ALA A 24 -31.10 9.01 -8.69
C ALA A 24 -30.65 7.57 -8.82
N LEU A 25 -30.86 6.93 -9.95
CA LEU A 25 -30.44 5.57 -10.23
C LEU A 25 -28.91 5.46 -10.36
N CYS A 26 -28.25 6.45 -10.98
CA CYS A 26 -26.79 6.52 -11.05
C CYS A 26 -26.14 6.62 -9.67
N ILE A 27 -26.70 7.45 -8.78
CA ILE A 27 -26.22 7.58 -7.41
C ILE A 27 -26.40 6.26 -6.66
N LEU A 28 -27.57 5.64 -6.75
CA LEU A 28 -27.86 4.38 -6.06
C LEU A 28 -26.95 3.25 -6.53
N LEU A 29 -26.66 3.17 -7.82
CA LEU A 29 -25.73 2.21 -8.40
C LEU A 29 -24.27 2.49 -7.98
N GLY A 30 -23.89 3.76 -7.91
CA GLY A 30 -22.55 4.15 -7.41
C GLY A 30 -22.36 3.72 -5.96
N VAL A 31 -23.35 3.96 -5.11
CA VAL A 31 -23.34 3.53 -3.70
C VAL A 31 -23.33 2.01 -3.59
N ALA A 32 -24.14 1.31 -4.37
CA ALA A 32 -24.18 -0.15 -4.36
C ALA A 32 -22.85 -0.75 -4.84
N ALA A 33 -22.25 -0.22 -5.89
CA ALA A 33 -20.95 -0.65 -6.39
C ALA A 33 -19.83 -0.40 -5.38
N GLY A 34 -19.86 0.76 -4.71
CA GLY A 34 -18.94 1.09 -3.64
C GLY A 34 -19.06 0.12 -2.45
N ALA A 35 -20.29 -0.10 -1.97
CA ALA A 35 -20.56 -1.03 -0.88
C ALA A 35 -20.13 -2.47 -1.22
N LEU A 36 -20.39 -2.91 -2.45
CA LEU A 36 -19.96 -4.23 -2.93
C LEU A 36 -18.43 -4.34 -2.96
N SER A 37 -17.74 -3.31 -3.45
CA SER A 37 -16.28 -3.27 -3.51
C SER A 37 -15.66 -3.37 -2.11
N VAL A 38 -16.18 -2.60 -1.15
CA VAL A 38 -15.73 -2.63 0.25
C VAL A 38 -16.00 -4.01 0.85
N SER A 39 -17.20 -4.57 0.66
CA SER A 39 -17.57 -5.89 1.18
C SER A 39 -16.68 -7.01 0.62
N CYS A 40 -16.38 -6.97 -0.68
CA CYS A 40 -15.48 -7.93 -1.33
C CYS A 40 -14.04 -7.82 -0.76
N THR A 41 -13.56 -6.59 -0.54
CA THR A 41 -12.24 -6.35 0.03
C THR A 41 -12.17 -6.88 1.46
N GLN A 42 -13.15 -6.56 2.30
CA GLN A 42 -13.22 -7.05 3.67
C GLN A 42 -13.33 -8.58 3.74
N ALA A 43 -14.15 -9.20 2.90
CA ALA A 43 -14.28 -10.65 2.82
C ALA A 43 -12.94 -11.31 2.45
N ARG A 44 -12.21 -10.71 1.50
CA ARG A 44 -10.88 -11.17 1.11
C ARG A 44 -9.87 -11.05 2.25
N MET A 45 -9.82 -9.91 2.92
CA MET A 45 -8.94 -9.69 4.08
C MET A 45 -9.26 -10.65 5.22
N ASN A 46 -10.54 -10.84 5.54
CA ASN A 46 -10.97 -11.81 6.55
C ASN A 46 -10.56 -13.24 6.20
N ARG A 47 -10.68 -13.66 4.94
CA ARG A 47 -10.23 -14.97 4.48
C ARG A 47 -8.74 -15.16 4.73
N VAL A 48 -7.91 -14.19 4.35
CA VAL A 48 -6.46 -14.22 4.56
C VAL A 48 -6.13 -14.30 6.04
N ARG A 49 -6.82 -13.52 6.89
CA ARG A 49 -6.64 -13.56 8.35
C ARG A 49 -6.95 -14.91 8.96
N VAL A 50 -8.11 -15.48 8.66
CA VAL A 50 -8.53 -16.79 9.18
C VAL A 50 -7.56 -17.89 8.72
N GLN A 51 -7.02 -17.78 7.52
CA GLN A 51 -6.16 -18.79 6.94
C GLN A 51 -4.73 -18.76 7.49
N TYR A 52 -4.17 -17.57 7.75
CA TYR A 52 -2.74 -17.41 8.01
C TYR A 52 -2.41 -16.84 9.40
N ALA A 53 -3.34 -16.21 10.12
CA ALA A 53 -3.04 -15.63 11.44
C ALA A 53 -2.60 -16.71 12.45
N GLY A 54 -1.56 -16.39 13.21
CA GLY A 54 -0.96 -17.27 14.23
C GLY A 54 -0.11 -18.40 13.65
N ARG A 55 0.26 -18.35 12.36
CA ARG A 55 1.02 -19.44 11.72
C ARG A 55 2.34 -18.95 11.18
N PRO A 56 3.42 -19.71 11.39
CA PRO A 56 4.67 -19.48 10.69
C PRO A 56 4.54 -19.89 9.22
N VAL A 57 4.90 -19.02 8.33
CA VAL A 57 4.81 -19.20 6.87
C VAL A 57 6.08 -18.70 6.18
N VAL A 58 6.39 -19.27 5.03
CA VAL A 58 7.42 -18.74 4.15
C VAL A 58 6.74 -17.81 3.14
N LEU A 59 7.12 -16.54 3.18
CA LEU A 59 6.60 -15.53 2.26
C LEU A 59 7.63 -15.22 1.18
N THR A 60 7.14 -15.11 -0.06
CA THR A 60 7.82 -14.41 -1.13
C THR A 60 7.03 -13.14 -1.41
N ALA A 61 7.67 -11.98 -1.29
CA ALA A 61 6.97 -10.70 -1.35
C ALA A 61 7.82 -9.63 -2.05
N GLU A 62 7.15 -8.64 -2.64
CA GLU A 62 7.75 -7.39 -3.11
C GLU A 62 7.65 -6.34 -2.00
N VAL A 63 8.74 -5.65 -1.70
CA VAL A 63 8.76 -4.53 -0.77
C VAL A 63 8.09 -3.34 -1.45
N GLU A 64 6.89 -2.95 -0.99
CA GLU A 64 6.16 -1.79 -1.54
C GLU A 64 6.70 -0.46 -1.00
N SER A 65 6.98 -0.42 0.29
CA SER A 65 7.61 0.72 0.97
C SER A 65 8.50 0.20 2.09
N ALA A 66 9.57 0.92 2.38
CA ALA A 66 10.44 0.66 3.51
C ALA A 66 10.79 2.01 4.12
N SER A 67 10.62 2.14 5.42
CA SER A 67 11.00 3.31 6.21
C SER A 67 12.06 2.90 7.23
N GLU A 68 13.05 3.77 7.44
CA GLU A 68 14.07 3.49 8.45
C GLU A 68 13.41 3.43 9.84
N SER A 69 13.63 2.32 10.53
CA SER A 69 13.26 2.16 11.93
C SER A 69 14.23 2.96 12.82
N TYR A 70 13.88 3.12 14.09
CA TYR A 70 14.74 3.76 15.08
C TYR A 70 16.11 3.08 15.20
N TYR A 71 16.20 1.79 14.89
CA TYR A 71 17.43 1.01 14.97
C TYR A 71 18.14 0.94 13.62
N ARG A 72 19.46 1.21 13.60
CA ARG A 72 20.26 1.15 12.37
C ARG A 72 20.24 -0.25 11.75
N GLY A 73 19.98 -0.31 10.45
CA GLY A 73 19.97 -1.55 9.69
C GLY A 73 18.66 -2.35 9.78
N ILE A 74 17.64 -1.75 10.37
CA ILE A 74 16.29 -2.29 10.47
C ILE A 74 15.32 -1.32 9.80
N VAL A 75 14.32 -1.85 9.13
CA VAL A 75 13.29 -1.08 8.44
C VAL A 75 11.90 -1.61 8.80
N ASP A 76 10.96 -0.70 8.82
CA ASP A 76 9.54 -1.05 8.86
C ASP A 76 9.04 -1.02 7.42
N ALA A 77 8.48 -2.11 6.95
CA ALA A 77 8.17 -2.29 5.54
C ALA A 77 6.75 -2.79 5.31
N VAL A 78 6.13 -2.28 4.26
CA VAL A 78 4.91 -2.88 3.71
C VAL A 78 5.30 -3.83 2.59
N LEU A 79 4.92 -5.09 2.74
CA LEU A 79 5.23 -6.16 1.82
C LEU A 79 3.97 -6.57 1.04
N LEU A 80 4.07 -6.57 -0.27
CA LEU A 80 3.08 -7.19 -1.14
C LEU A 80 3.43 -8.66 -1.32
N VAL A 81 2.73 -9.52 -0.63
CA VAL A 81 2.91 -10.96 -0.73
C VAL A 81 2.50 -11.44 -2.11
N GLU A 82 3.37 -12.24 -2.73
CA GLU A 82 3.16 -12.89 -4.04
C GLU A 82 2.94 -14.40 -3.87
N GLU A 83 3.62 -15.00 -2.89
CA GLU A 83 3.52 -16.43 -2.59
C GLU A 83 3.57 -16.69 -1.09
N VAL A 84 2.78 -17.65 -0.63
CA VAL A 84 2.79 -18.19 0.73
C VAL A 84 3.05 -19.69 0.64
N ASN A 85 4.16 -20.16 1.21
CA ASN A 85 4.57 -21.58 1.15
C ASN A 85 4.57 -22.14 -0.30
N GLY A 86 5.00 -21.32 -1.29
CA GLY A 86 5.04 -21.67 -2.72
C GLY A 86 3.69 -21.64 -3.44
N LYS A 87 2.61 -21.21 -2.79
CA LYS A 87 1.31 -21.00 -3.42
C LYS A 87 1.13 -19.52 -3.74
N ALA A 88 0.70 -19.20 -4.94
CA ALA A 88 0.42 -17.83 -5.35
C ALA A 88 -0.75 -17.25 -4.53
N GLU A 89 -0.47 -16.21 -3.78
CA GLU A 89 -1.43 -15.44 -2.99
C GLU A 89 -1.07 -13.96 -3.07
N ARG A 90 -2.07 -13.08 -2.98
CA ARG A 90 -1.81 -11.66 -3.14
C ARG A 90 -2.53 -10.85 -2.08
N PHE A 91 -1.79 -10.38 -1.09
CA PHE A 91 -2.26 -9.49 -0.03
C PHE A 91 -1.10 -8.66 0.51
N ARG A 92 -1.39 -7.64 1.30
CA ARG A 92 -0.38 -6.80 1.94
C ARG A 92 -0.23 -7.19 3.40
N VAL A 93 1.00 -7.15 3.87
CA VAL A 93 1.34 -7.26 5.28
C VAL A 93 2.27 -6.11 5.65
N GLU A 94 2.16 -5.65 6.86
CA GLU A 94 3.12 -4.73 7.46
C GLU A 94 4.08 -5.54 8.30
N CYS A 95 5.35 -5.26 8.15
CA CYS A 95 6.42 -5.94 8.84
C CYS A 95 7.28 -4.91 9.55
N GLU A 96 7.28 -4.96 10.85
CA GLU A 96 8.21 -4.20 11.68
C GLU A 96 9.51 -4.97 11.86
N ASN A 97 10.59 -4.23 12.10
CA ASN A 97 11.90 -4.79 12.41
C ASN A 97 12.45 -5.73 11.34
N LEU A 98 12.18 -5.45 10.08
CA LEU A 98 12.75 -6.21 8.98
C LEU A 98 14.22 -5.82 8.77
N ARG A 99 15.05 -6.79 8.39
CA ARG A 99 16.43 -6.50 7.97
C ARG A 99 16.42 -5.52 6.80
N ALA A 100 17.38 -4.58 6.78
CA ALA A 100 17.44 -3.52 5.77
C ALA A 100 17.22 -4.04 4.35
N CYS A 101 16.18 -3.52 3.72
CA CYS A 101 15.81 -3.77 2.34
C CYS A 101 15.27 -2.48 1.73
N GLU A 102 15.25 -2.40 0.41
CA GLU A 102 14.78 -1.23 -0.33
C GLU A 102 13.42 -1.50 -0.98
N ALA A 103 12.62 -0.45 -1.13
CA ALA A 103 11.38 -0.55 -1.88
C ALA A 103 11.64 -0.97 -3.33
N GLY A 104 10.84 -1.89 -3.83
CA GLY A 104 11.00 -2.52 -5.14
C GLY A 104 11.96 -3.72 -5.15
N GLU A 105 12.46 -4.16 -4.01
CA GLU A 105 13.13 -5.43 -3.88
C GLU A 105 12.15 -6.57 -3.66
N ARG A 106 12.53 -7.75 -4.10
CA ARG A 106 11.80 -9.00 -3.89
C ARG A 106 12.51 -9.78 -2.80
N VAL A 107 11.78 -10.10 -1.75
CA VAL A 107 12.31 -10.75 -0.56
C VAL A 107 11.63 -12.08 -0.32
N GLN A 108 12.36 -13.00 0.29
CA GLN A 108 11.82 -14.27 0.77
C GLN A 108 12.30 -14.48 2.20
N GLY A 109 11.40 -14.95 3.05
CA GLY A 109 11.75 -15.23 4.43
C GLY A 109 10.65 -15.99 5.13
N ARG A 110 10.96 -16.44 6.35
CA ARG A 110 10.01 -17.04 7.26
C ARG A 110 9.46 -15.97 8.18
N PHE A 111 8.13 -15.90 8.27
CA PHE A 111 7.41 -14.91 9.07
C PHE A 111 6.31 -15.58 9.85
N THR A 112 6.04 -15.07 11.04
CA THR A 112 4.80 -15.37 11.76
C THR A 112 3.82 -14.24 11.51
N LEU A 113 2.61 -14.59 11.08
CA LEU A 113 1.59 -13.60 10.73
C LEU A 113 0.61 -13.42 11.88
N TYR A 114 0.32 -12.17 12.25
CA TYR A 114 -0.61 -11.82 13.32
C TYR A 114 -1.78 -11.00 12.78
N ALA A 115 -2.95 -11.21 13.34
CA ALA A 115 -4.09 -10.36 13.04
C ALA A 115 -3.96 -9.05 13.85
N PRO A 116 -4.11 -7.88 13.21
CA PRO A 116 -4.10 -6.62 13.93
C PRO A 116 -5.27 -6.54 14.92
N GLU A 117 -5.07 -5.85 16.03
CA GLU A 117 -6.12 -5.58 17.01
C GLU A 117 -7.23 -4.70 16.41
N LYS A 118 -8.41 -4.68 17.03
CA LYS A 118 -9.58 -3.97 16.46
C LYS A 118 -9.33 -2.47 16.26
N GLU A 119 -8.53 -1.86 17.13
CA GLU A 119 -8.18 -0.45 17.07
C GLU A 119 -7.26 -0.16 15.89
N GLU A 120 -6.24 -0.98 15.69
CA GLU A 120 -5.27 -0.90 14.59
C GLU A 120 -5.90 -1.19 13.22
N GLN A 121 -6.95 -2.00 13.18
CA GLN A 121 -7.66 -2.33 11.94
C GLN A 121 -8.20 -1.08 11.24
N THR A 122 -8.57 -0.04 12.00
CA THR A 122 -9.09 1.20 11.43
C THR A 122 -8.02 1.97 10.67
N GLU A 123 -6.77 1.86 11.07
CA GLU A 123 -5.63 2.51 10.41
C GLU A 123 -5.10 1.68 9.24
N LEU A 124 -5.04 0.37 9.37
CA LEU A 124 -4.42 -0.54 8.39
C LEU A 124 -5.32 -0.90 7.21
N TYR A 125 -6.64 -1.00 7.44
CA TYR A 125 -7.57 -1.45 6.40
C TYR A 125 -7.70 -0.48 5.21
N PRO A 126 -7.67 0.85 5.37
CA PRO A 126 -7.66 1.76 4.23
C PRO A 126 -6.49 1.52 3.28
N ASP A 127 -5.33 1.12 3.81
CA ASP A 127 -4.12 0.82 3.04
C ASP A 127 -4.11 -0.62 2.49
N GLY A 128 -5.15 -1.41 2.81
CA GLY A 128 -5.31 -2.78 2.35
C GLY A 128 -4.37 -3.77 3.04
N ILE A 129 -3.84 -3.43 4.21
CA ILE A 129 -2.97 -4.29 5.02
C ILE A 129 -3.84 -5.29 5.77
N ALA A 130 -3.61 -6.57 5.55
CA ALA A 130 -4.44 -7.65 6.09
C ALA A 130 -3.91 -8.19 7.42
N LEU A 131 -2.59 -8.25 7.59
CA LEU A 131 -1.90 -8.89 8.70
C LEU A 131 -0.60 -8.14 9.03
N TRP A 132 -0.16 -8.27 10.27
CA TRP A 132 1.21 -8.00 10.70
C TRP A 132 2.10 -9.19 10.42
N ALA A 133 3.34 -8.95 10.05
CA ALA A 133 4.34 -9.98 9.84
C ALA A 133 5.55 -9.74 10.75
N GLU A 134 5.90 -10.72 11.55
CA GLU A 134 7.13 -10.71 12.33
C GLU A 134 8.13 -11.69 11.73
N PRO A 135 9.39 -11.27 11.50
CA PRO A 135 10.44 -12.19 11.08
C PRO A 135 10.67 -13.27 12.13
N ASP A 136 10.88 -14.51 11.71
CA ASP A 136 11.22 -15.61 12.62
C ASP A 136 12.65 -15.40 13.15
N GLU A 137 12.79 -15.10 14.44
CA GLU A 137 14.08 -14.86 15.09
C GLU A 137 14.93 -16.14 15.24
N GLU A 138 14.27 -17.30 15.40
CA GLU A 138 14.99 -18.58 15.59
C GLU A 138 15.66 -19.07 14.28
N LYS A 139 15.04 -18.76 13.14
CA LYS A 139 15.55 -19.15 11.82
C LYS A 139 15.42 -17.98 10.84
N PRO A 140 16.30 -17.00 10.92
CA PRO A 140 16.28 -15.85 10.02
C PRO A 140 16.71 -16.27 8.60
N ASP A 141 15.83 -16.96 7.89
CA ASP A 141 16.03 -17.32 6.47
C ASP A 141 15.54 -16.19 5.55
N PHE A 142 15.92 -14.96 5.90
CA PHE A 142 15.60 -13.78 5.11
C PHE A 142 16.61 -13.60 3.99
N ARG A 143 16.11 -13.58 2.75
CA ARG A 143 16.92 -13.44 1.53
C ARG A 143 16.33 -12.40 0.63
N ILE A 144 17.16 -11.52 0.10
CA ILE A 144 16.81 -10.63 -0.99
C ILE A 144 17.03 -11.40 -2.30
N LEU A 145 15.96 -11.68 -3.01
CA LEU A 145 15.98 -12.42 -4.29
C LEU A 145 16.42 -11.53 -5.46
N GLY A 146 16.40 -10.22 -5.28
CA GLY A 146 16.76 -9.22 -6.26
C GLY A 146 15.69 -8.15 -6.44
N ARG A 147 15.80 -7.38 -7.51
CA ARG A 147 14.86 -6.28 -7.78
C ARG A 147 13.64 -6.77 -8.55
N SER A 148 12.47 -6.35 -8.11
CA SER A 148 11.22 -6.61 -8.80
C SER A 148 11.18 -5.91 -10.16
N THR A 149 10.63 -6.60 -11.17
CA THR A 149 10.40 -6.07 -12.51
C THR A 149 8.97 -5.54 -12.67
N SER A 150 8.18 -5.52 -11.61
CA SER A 150 6.80 -5.05 -11.61
C SER A 150 6.72 -3.61 -12.12
N PHE A 151 5.57 -3.25 -12.72
CA PHE A 151 5.33 -1.87 -13.15
C PHE A 151 5.45 -0.90 -11.96
N ARG A 152 4.95 -1.30 -10.81
CA ARG A 152 5.01 -0.52 -9.56
C ARG A 152 6.46 -0.27 -9.10
N ALA A 153 7.29 -1.30 -9.08
CA ALA A 153 8.70 -1.15 -8.74
C ALA A 153 9.46 -0.25 -9.74
N ARG A 154 9.06 -0.27 -11.01
CA ARG A 154 9.63 0.63 -12.03
C ARG A 154 9.22 2.08 -11.81
N THR A 155 7.95 2.33 -11.52
CA THR A 155 7.45 3.69 -11.25
C THR A 155 8.06 4.24 -9.97
N HIS A 156 8.17 3.46 -8.92
CA HIS A 156 8.82 3.85 -7.67
C HIS A 156 10.30 4.23 -7.89
N ARG A 157 11.05 3.42 -8.65
CA ARG A 157 12.44 3.74 -8.99
C ARG A 157 12.56 5.02 -9.82
N LEU A 158 11.61 5.28 -10.74
CA LEU A 158 11.58 6.53 -11.48
C LEU A 158 11.30 7.71 -10.55
N GLN A 159 10.34 7.57 -9.64
CA GLN A 159 10.03 8.55 -8.60
C GLN A 159 11.26 8.88 -7.76
N GLN A 160 11.97 7.87 -7.26
CA GLN A 160 13.20 8.07 -6.49
C GLN A 160 14.29 8.79 -7.28
N LYS A 161 14.51 8.44 -8.56
CA LYS A 161 15.48 9.11 -9.43
C LYS A 161 15.13 10.59 -9.64
N LEU A 162 13.86 10.89 -9.90
CA LEU A 162 13.38 12.26 -10.06
C LEU A 162 13.52 13.05 -8.77
N SER A 163 13.12 12.48 -7.64
CA SER A 163 13.28 13.06 -6.31
C SER A 163 14.75 13.37 -6.01
N ALA A 164 15.65 12.43 -6.25
CA ALA A 164 17.07 12.64 -6.06
C ALA A 164 17.63 13.75 -6.96
N SER A 165 17.15 13.85 -8.20
CA SER A 165 17.56 14.94 -9.11
C SER A 165 17.08 16.30 -8.61
N LEU A 166 15.82 16.40 -8.18
CA LEU A 166 15.26 17.65 -7.63
C LEU A 166 16.02 18.12 -6.39
N ARG A 167 16.40 17.19 -5.50
CA ARG A 167 17.17 17.50 -4.30
C ARG A 167 18.62 17.89 -4.57
N ARG A 168 19.20 17.45 -5.68
CA ARG A 168 20.54 17.88 -6.10
C ARG A 168 20.56 19.27 -6.72
N CYS A 169 19.45 19.68 -7.35
CA CYS A 169 19.34 20.97 -8.00
C CYS A 169 19.02 22.12 -7.02
N MET A 170 18.56 21.80 -5.81
CA MET A 170 18.12 22.75 -4.78
C MET A 170 18.72 22.42 -3.43
N ASP A 171 18.61 23.36 -2.47
CA ASP A 171 18.97 23.05 -1.08
C ASP A 171 18.08 21.92 -0.52
N GLY A 172 18.60 21.16 0.43
CA GLY A 172 17.97 19.91 0.90
C GLY A 172 16.53 20.09 1.41
N LYS A 173 16.18 21.24 1.98
CA LYS A 173 14.81 21.51 2.48
C LYS A 173 13.86 21.84 1.34
N THR A 174 14.22 22.74 0.46
CA THR A 174 13.41 23.17 -0.69
C THR A 174 13.26 22.03 -1.69
N GLY A 175 14.34 21.28 -1.95
CA GLY A 175 14.32 20.12 -2.81
C GLY A 175 13.41 19.00 -2.29
N GLY A 176 13.37 18.78 -0.98
CA GLY A 176 12.46 17.82 -0.35
C GLY A 176 10.99 18.21 -0.50
N VAL A 177 10.65 19.49 -0.30
CA VAL A 177 9.27 19.99 -0.53
C VAL A 177 8.88 19.85 -1.98
N LEU A 178 9.75 20.25 -2.90
CA LEU A 178 9.47 20.16 -4.34
C LEU A 178 9.28 18.70 -4.78
N ALA A 179 10.10 17.78 -4.28
CA ALA A 179 9.95 16.35 -4.54
C ALA A 179 8.61 15.81 -4.02
N ALA A 180 8.21 16.20 -2.80
CA ALA A 180 6.91 15.83 -2.25
C ALA A 180 5.75 16.35 -3.10
N MET A 181 5.82 17.59 -3.57
CA MET A 181 4.75 18.22 -4.37
C MET A 181 4.69 17.72 -5.81
N THR A 182 5.82 17.36 -6.43
CA THR A 182 5.86 17.01 -7.86
C THR A 182 5.80 15.51 -8.11
N VAL A 183 6.49 14.72 -7.30
CA VAL A 183 6.57 13.26 -7.48
C VAL A 183 6.00 12.46 -6.31
N GLY A 184 5.44 13.14 -5.29
CA GLY A 184 4.82 12.50 -4.13
C GLY A 184 5.80 11.87 -3.15
N ASP A 185 7.10 12.17 -3.25
CA ASP A 185 8.11 11.66 -2.34
C ASP A 185 8.13 12.47 -1.03
N ARG A 186 7.58 11.89 0.04
CA ARG A 186 7.49 12.49 1.36
C ARG A 186 8.53 12.00 2.35
N GLU A 187 9.32 11.03 2.00
CA GLU A 187 10.30 10.40 2.90
C GLU A 187 11.33 11.43 3.39
N HIS A 188 11.63 12.42 2.56
CA HIS A 188 12.64 13.43 2.84
C HIS A 188 12.09 14.74 3.41
N LEU A 189 10.80 14.76 3.80
CA LEU A 189 10.22 15.88 4.54
C LEU A 189 10.50 15.72 6.03
N SER A 190 11.19 16.71 6.63
CA SER A 190 11.39 16.72 8.08
C SER A 190 10.05 16.74 8.82
N SER A 191 10.01 16.11 10.01
CA SER A 191 8.81 16.09 10.87
C SER A 191 8.31 17.49 11.22
N GLY A 192 9.22 18.44 11.47
CA GLY A 192 8.89 19.83 11.73
C GLY A 192 8.23 20.52 10.54
N LEU A 193 8.69 20.23 9.32
CA LEU A 193 8.08 20.77 8.10
C LEU A 193 6.69 20.19 7.85
N ARG A 194 6.52 18.88 8.05
CA ARG A 194 5.19 18.22 7.98
C ARG A 194 4.22 18.83 8.97
N SER A 195 4.65 19.07 10.20
CA SER A 195 3.83 19.72 11.25
C SER A 195 3.48 21.16 10.89
N ALA A 196 4.41 21.93 10.35
CA ALA A 196 4.16 23.30 9.89
C ALA A 196 3.12 23.35 8.76
N TYR A 197 3.23 22.49 7.75
CA TYR A 197 2.23 22.39 6.67
C TYR A 197 0.86 21.95 7.19
N ARG A 198 0.83 21.03 8.16
CA ARG A 198 -0.42 20.60 8.79
C ARG A 198 -1.05 21.73 9.61
N GLY A 199 -0.25 22.45 10.42
CA GLY A 199 -0.70 23.58 11.22
C GLY A 199 -1.18 24.76 10.37
N ALA A 200 -0.60 24.97 9.18
CA ALA A 200 -1.03 25.98 8.21
C ALA A 200 -2.25 25.56 7.39
N GLY A 201 -2.82 24.37 7.60
CA GLY A 201 -3.93 23.85 6.79
C GLY A 201 -3.55 23.46 5.36
N LEU A 202 -2.24 23.46 5.03
CA LEU A 202 -1.70 23.18 3.70
C LEU A 202 -1.31 21.70 3.51
N ALA A 203 -1.72 20.82 4.43
CA ALA A 203 -1.41 19.39 4.32
C ALA A 203 -1.89 18.78 2.99
N HIS A 204 -3.01 19.26 2.46
CA HIS A 204 -3.56 18.81 1.18
C HIS A 204 -2.63 19.10 -0.02
N VAL A 205 -1.83 20.16 0.03
CA VAL A 205 -0.86 20.50 -1.03
C VAL A 205 0.23 19.43 -1.16
N LEU A 206 0.59 18.80 -0.04
CA LEU A 206 1.53 17.68 -0.01
C LEU A 206 0.88 16.34 -0.38
N VAL A 207 -0.47 16.28 -0.44
CA VAL A 207 -1.23 15.05 -0.68
C VAL A 207 -1.68 14.91 -2.11
N VAL A 208 -1.99 16.03 -2.79
CA VAL A 208 -2.64 16.04 -4.13
C VAL A 208 -1.69 15.59 -5.25
N SER A 209 -0.40 15.57 -4.99
CA SER A 209 0.58 15.10 -5.97
C SER A 209 0.73 13.60 -5.93
#